data_361885a29c2a2f722dcebb0b59c9a236
#
_entry.id   361885a29c2a2f722dcebb0b59c9a236
#
_cell.length_a   1.000
_cell.length_b   1.000
_cell.length_c   1.000
_cell.angle_alpha   90.00
_cell.angle_beta   90.00
_cell.angle_gamma   90.00
#
_symmetry.space_group_name_H-M   'P 1'
#
loop_
_entity.id
_entity.type
_entity.pdbx_description
1 polymer ?
#
loop_
_entity_poly.entity_id
_entity_poly.type
_entity_poly.pdbx_seq_one_letter_code
_entity_poly.pdbx_strand_id
1 'polypeptide(L)'
;MKKFALLILTFILSLSAVGCEESADNISVYAPDGAPALSLVKAMDNLDGYDFNIVGADVIQTVVTGDKKADICILPINLASKILNGKGDYKMLGVVTHGNFYLLSKSDQEITKETASELIGKTVGVVQLNSIAGLTLKASLKALNIPFNELTGGAEILSNAVNLLPITATEVGTMEVDYYLAPSPLADVRAKALNLNFVGSLKNLYGESGFPQAVIVCKSELLNTNLTAVKKLIDEIKTVNSYLENRQILDICATINDNLERGLTPQFNKNNLTLQAIERSSINFISIKDHRAVVDEFITKIKGVALNAVNDFLSDFYYLFDL
;
A
#
# COMPACT_ATOMS: atom_id res chain seq x y z
N MET A 1 27.48 58.34 -35.34
CA MET A 1 26.16 57.84 -34.88
C MET A 1 25.82 56.46 -35.37
N LYS A 2 26.11 56.01 -36.62
CA LYS A 2 25.81 54.68 -37.13
C LYS A 2 26.53 53.48 -36.43
N LYS A 3 27.73 53.69 -35.90
CA LYS A 3 28.53 52.67 -35.20
C LYS A 3 28.04 52.44 -33.76
N PHE A 4 27.38 53.39 -33.13
CA PHE A 4 26.84 53.26 -31.76
C PHE A 4 25.49 52.51 -31.77
N ALA A 5 24.72 52.68 -32.82
CA ALA A 5 23.46 51.97 -32.99
C ALA A 5 23.66 50.47 -33.23
N LEU A 6 24.77 50.05 -33.85
CA LEU A 6 25.08 48.64 -34.10
C LEU A 6 25.54 47.91 -32.84
N LEU A 7 26.20 48.62 -31.90
CA LEU A 7 26.65 48.03 -30.61
C LEU A 7 25.50 47.81 -29.65
N ILE A 8 24.48 48.67 -29.67
CA ILE A 8 23.27 48.52 -28.84
C ILE A 8 22.40 47.37 -29.35
N LEU A 9 22.34 47.15 -30.67
CA LEU A 9 21.55 46.07 -31.26
C LEU A 9 22.16 44.69 -30.98
N THR A 10 23.49 44.56 -30.93
CA THR A 10 24.17 43.32 -30.54
C THR A 10 24.04 43.00 -29.06
N PHE A 11 23.92 44.03 -28.18
CA PHE A 11 23.72 43.79 -26.73
C PHE A 11 22.28 43.37 -26.39
N ILE A 12 21.30 43.85 -27.15
CA ILE A 12 19.87 43.43 -26.98
C ILE A 12 19.64 42.02 -27.46
N LEU A 13 20.35 41.52 -28.50
CA LEU A 13 20.24 40.14 -28.95
C LEU A 13 20.91 39.11 -28.01
N SER A 14 21.87 39.54 -27.17
CA SER A 14 22.49 38.64 -26.18
C SER A 14 21.69 38.49 -24.88
N LEU A 15 20.71 39.37 -24.60
CA LEU A 15 19.83 39.25 -23.42
C LEU A 15 18.60 38.39 -23.67
N SER A 16 18.29 38.02 -24.90
CA SER A 16 17.11 37.18 -25.23
C SER A 16 17.41 35.67 -25.19
N ALA A 17 18.64 35.28 -24.80
CA ALA A 17 19.02 33.86 -24.64
C ALA A 17 19.06 33.38 -23.16
N VAL A 18 18.51 34.18 -22.23
CA VAL A 18 18.10 33.62 -20.93
C VAL A 18 16.77 32.95 -21.18
N GLY A 19 16.82 31.71 -21.72
CA GLY A 19 15.70 30.83 -21.72
C GLY A 19 15.23 30.72 -20.27
N CYS A 20 13.97 31.03 -20.00
CA CYS A 20 13.30 30.41 -18.86
C CYS A 20 13.54 28.91 -18.99
N GLU A 21 14.42 28.33 -18.18
CA GLU A 21 14.25 26.94 -17.80
C GLU A 21 12.86 26.91 -17.14
N GLU A 22 11.86 26.42 -17.87
CA GLU A 22 10.67 25.90 -17.23
C GLU A 22 11.21 24.94 -16.17
N SER A 23 11.07 25.31 -14.89
CA SER A 23 11.36 24.38 -13.82
C SER A 23 10.50 23.17 -14.12
N ALA A 24 11.13 22.06 -14.50
CA ALA A 24 10.42 20.81 -14.72
C ALA A 24 9.60 20.57 -13.45
N ASP A 25 8.29 20.43 -13.59
CA ASP A 25 7.42 20.13 -12.46
C ASP A 25 7.96 18.87 -11.76
N ASN A 26 8.02 18.92 -10.43
CA ASN A 26 8.42 17.75 -9.65
C ASN A 26 7.50 16.56 -9.94
N ILE A 27 8.07 15.36 -9.90
CA ILE A 27 7.31 14.11 -10.06
C ILE A 27 6.48 13.89 -8.82
N SER A 28 5.16 13.88 -8.98
CA SER A 28 4.22 13.66 -7.88
C SER A 28 4.11 12.17 -7.52
N VAL A 29 4.42 11.83 -6.25
CA VAL A 29 4.37 10.47 -5.72
C VAL A 29 3.38 10.42 -4.57
N TYR A 30 2.38 9.55 -4.68
CA TYR A 30 1.34 9.39 -3.66
C TYR A 30 1.35 8.00 -3.06
N ALA A 31 1.14 7.92 -1.75
CA ALA A 31 0.93 6.67 -1.05
C ALA A 31 -0.07 6.84 0.11
N PRO A 32 -0.86 5.81 0.45
CA PRO A 32 -1.63 5.83 1.68
C PRO A 32 -0.71 5.74 2.89
N ASP A 33 -1.09 6.42 3.97
CA ASP A 33 -0.41 6.30 5.26
C ASP A 33 -0.38 4.83 5.74
N GLY A 34 0.66 4.46 6.49
CA GLY A 34 0.92 3.09 6.93
C GLY A 34 2.10 2.43 6.21
N ALA A 35 2.03 1.11 5.99
CA ALA A 35 3.11 0.34 5.35
C ALA A 35 3.55 0.90 3.97
N PRO A 36 2.64 1.38 3.09
CA PRO A 36 3.04 2.03 1.85
C PRO A 36 3.89 3.28 2.05
N ALA A 37 3.56 4.12 3.04
CA ALA A 37 4.34 5.31 3.36
C ALA A 37 5.76 4.96 3.84
N LEU A 38 5.90 3.92 4.68
CA LEU A 38 7.21 3.42 5.12
C LEU A 38 8.09 2.99 3.95
N SER A 39 7.51 2.43 2.88
CA SER A 39 8.28 2.01 1.70
C SER A 39 8.92 3.17 0.94
N LEU A 40 8.46 4.39 1.15
CA LEU A 40 8.96 5.61 0.50
C LEU A 40 9.95 6.40 1.36
N VAL A 41 10.14 6.07 2.65
CA VAL A 41 10.95 6.88 3.58
C VAL A 41 12.36 7.16 3.04
N LYS A 42 13.03 6.14 2.51
CA LYS A 42 14.37 6.30 1.94
C LYS A 42 14.38 7.24 0.73
N ALA A 43 13.37 7.14 -0.12
CA ALA A 43 13.22 8.01 -1.29
C ALA A 43 12.92 9.46 -0.87
N MET A 44 12.06 9.67 0.13
CA MET A 44 11.76 11.00 0.69
C MET A 44 12.99 11.70 1.24
N ASP A 45 13.92 10.94 1.84
CA ASP A 45 15.15 11.49 2.41
C ASP A 45 16.25 11.77 1.36
N ASN A 46 16.24 11.05 0.22
CA ASN A 46 17.39 11.01 -0.70
C ASN A 46 17.12 11.61 -2.08
N LEU A 47 15.87 11.78 -2.49
CA LEU A 47 15.56 12.18 -3.86
C LEU A 47 15.06 13.62 -3.96
N ASP A 48 15.74 14.43 -4.77
CA ASP A 48 15.30 15.75 -5.20
C ASP A 48 14.48 15.66 -6.49
N GLY A 49 13.55 16.60 -6.70
CA GLY A 49 12.69 16.66 -7.89
C GLY A 49 11.46 15.75 -7.82
N TYR A 50 11.09 15.32 -6.60
CA TYR A 50 9.86 14.57 -6.32
C TYR A 50 9.04 15.31 -5.26
N ASP A 51 7.73 15.30 -5.45
CA ASP A 51 6.75 15.74 -4.45
C ASP A 51 6.08 14.51 -3.85
N PHE A 52 6.50 14.12 -2.66
CA PHE A 52 5.91 13.01 -1.93
C PHE A 52 4.68 13.48 -1.17
N ASN A 53 3.61 12.69 -1.24
CA ASN A 53 2.32 13.01 -0.64
C ASN A 53 1.76 11.76 0.06
N ILE A 54 1.78 11.75 1.38
CA ILE A 54 1.18 10.70 2.19
C ILE A 54 -0.23 11.12 2.56
N VAL A 55 -1.21 10.35 2.11
CA VAL A 55 -2.64 10.71 2.17
C VAL A 55 -3.47 9.65 2.90
N GLY A 56 -4.71 9.98 3.22
CA GLY A 56 -5.68 9.00 3.72
C GLY A 56 -5.96 7.91 2.68
N ALA A 57 -6.23 6.70 3.14
CA ALA A 57 -6.50 5.57 2.24
C ALA A 57 -7.77 5.78 1.37
N ASP A 58 -8.70 6.58 1.82
CA ASP A 58 -9.93 6.99 1.12
C ASP A 58 -9.66 8.00 -0.01
N VAL A 59 -8.56 8.77 0.07
CA VAL A 59 -8.18 9.78 -0.92
C VAL A 59 -7.50 9.15 -2.15
N ILE A 60 -6.83 8.01 -2.00
CA ILE A 60 -6.00 7.37 -3.05
C ILE A 60 -6.77 7.17 -4.37
N GLN A 61 -8.05 6.81 -4.31
CA GLN A 61 -8.85 6.66 -5.53
C GLN A 61 -8.92 7.99 -6.31
N THR A 62 -9.15 9.09 -5.62
CA THR A 62 -9.29 10.43 -6.23
C THR A 62 -7.99 10.89 -6.88
N VAL A 63 -6.82 10.62 -6.26
CA VAL A 63 -5.50 11.00 -6.80
C VAL A 63 -5.13 10.30 -8.11
N VAL A 64 -5.70 9.14 -8.41
CA VAL A 64 -5.44 8.42 -9.67
C VAL A 64 -6.55 8.57 -10.71
N THR A 65 -7.72 9.08 -10.32
CA THR A 65 -8.88 9.25 -11.24
C THR A 65 -9.30 10.70 -11.46
N GLY A 66 -8.84 11.63 -10.62
CA GLY A 66 -9.17 13.06 -10.70
C GLY A 66 -8.48 13.81 -11.85
N ASP A 67 -8.70 15.11 -11.91
CA ASP A 67 -8.16 15.99 -12.98
C ASP A 67 -6.62 16.11 -12.89
N LYS A 68 -6.07 16.20 -11.68
CA LYS A 68 -4.62 16.19 -11.43
C LYS A 68 -4.21 14.80 -10.93
N LYS A 69 -3.93 13.92 -11.87
CA LYS A 69 -3.52 12.55 -11.56
C LYS A 69 -2.08 12.50 -11.07
N ALA A 70 -1.83 11.73 -10.01
CA ALA A 70 -0.48 11.41 -9.54
C ALA A 70 0.38 10.80 -10.66
N ASP A 71 1.67 11.14 -10.72
CA ASP A 71 2.59 10.54 -11.69
C ASP A 71 2.94 9.11 -11.30
N ILE A 72 3.17 8.89 -10.00
CA ILE A 72 3.41 7.59 -9.40
C ILE A 72 2.51 7.44 -8.17
N CYS A 73 1.92 6.27 -8.00
CA CYS A 73 1.04 6.02 -6.86
C CYS A 73 1.21 4.60 -6.33
N ILE A 74 1.23 4.44 -5.00
CA ILE A 74 1.08 3.15 -4.33
C ILE A 74 -0.37 3.04 -3.88
N LEU A 75 -1.04 1.94 -4.23
CA LEU A 75 -2.46 1.72 -3.89
C LEU A 75 -2.77 0.23 -3.71
N PRO A 76 -3.89 -0.10 -3.01
CA PRO A 76 -4.33 -1.48 -2.89
C PRO A 76 -4.57 -2.14 -4.24
N ILE A 77 -4.15 -3.40 -4.39
CA ILE A 77 -4.23 -4.13 -5.67
C ILE A 77 -5.66 -4.30 -6.18
N ASN A 78 -6.64 -4.50 -5.29
CA ASN A 78 -8.05 -4.57 -5.69
C ASN A 78 -8.54 -3.24 -6.28
N LEU A 79 -8.11 -2.11 -5.73
CA LEU A 79 -8.44 -0.79 -6.26
C LEU A 79 -7.79 -0.59 -7.64
N ALA A 80 -6.49 -0.93 -7.77
CA ALA A 80 -5.80 -0.86 -9.07
C ALA A 80 -6.55 -1.67 -10.15
N SER A 81 -6.98 -2.91 -9.84
CA SER A 81 -7.71 -3.77 -10.78
C SER A 81 -9.06 -3.19 -11.20
N LYS A 82 -9.73 -2.45 -10.32
CA LYS A 82 -11.07 -1.89 -10.58
C LYS A 82 -11.03 -0.57 -11.33
N ILE A 83 -10.07 0.31 -11.04
CA ILE A 83 -10.12 1.70 -11.49
C ILE A 83 -9.10 2.06 -12.56
N LEU A 84 -7.96 1.37 -12.63
CA LEU A 84 -6.88 1.69 -13.58
C LEU A 84 -6.77 0.71 -14.73
N ASN A 85 -7.18 -0.52 -14.51
CA ASN A 85 -7.07 -1.60 -15.49
C ASN A 85 -7.83 -1.25 -16.80
N GLY A 86 -7.11 -1.33 -17.91
CA GLY A 86 -7.68 -1.06 -19.25
C GLY A 86 -7.84 0.41 -19.62
N LYS A 87 -7.41 1.37 -18.79
CA LYS A 87 -7.48 2.80 -19.13
C LYS A 87 -6.28 3.32 -19.93
N GLY A 88 -5.17 2.57 -19.93
CA GLY A 88 -3.93 2.93 -20.65
C GLY A 88 -3.08 4.02 -20.00
N ASP A 89 -3.64 4.77 -19.01
CA ASP A 89 -2.96 5.91 -18.40
C ASP A 89 -1.80 5.48 -17.48
N TYR A 90 -1.94 4.31 -16.85
CA TYR A 90 -0.98 3.78 -15.87
C TYR A 90 -0.49 2.39 -16.24
N LYS A 91 0.72 2.08 -15.76
CA LYS A 91 1.32 0.73 -15.77
C LYS A 91 1.66 0.32 -14.34
N MET A 92 1.42 -0.94 -14.00
CA MET A 92 1.89 -1.54 -12.75
C MET A 92 3.38 -1.85 -12.86
N LEU A 93 4.18 -1.35 -11.91
CA LEU A 93 5.63 -1.56 -11.87
C LEU A 93 6.01 -2.77 -11.00
N GLY A 94 5.26 -2.99 -9.92
CA GLY A 94 5.54 -4.05 -8.98
C GLY A 94 4.60 -4.08 -7.77
N VAL A 95 4.86 -5.03 -6.91
CA VAL A 95 4.22 -5.17 -5.60
C VAL A 95 5.16 -4.62 -4.54
N VAL A 96 4.63 -3.84 -3.59
CA VAL A 96 5.41 -3.14 -2.55
C VAL A 96 5.22 -3.76 -1.17
N THR A 97 4.01 -4.26 -0.86
CA THR A 97 3.71 -4.91 0.43
C THR A 97 3.06 -6.26 0.22
N HIS A 98 3.41 -7.24 1.08
CA HIS A 98 3.06 -8.65 0.93
C HIS A 98 2.30 -9.24 2.12
N GLY A 99 1.30 -8.50 2.61
CA GLY A 99 0.41 -8.96 3.68
C GLY A 99 0.90 -8.58 5.08
N ASN A 100 0.39 -7.45 5.59
CA ASN A 100 0.69 -6.92 6.93
C ASN A 100 -0.51 -7.05 7.88
N PHE A 101 -1.40 -8.02 7.67
CA PHE A 101 -2.57 -8.23 8.53
C PHE A 101 -2.31 -9.34 9.55
N TYR A 102 -2.70 -9.08 10.79
CA TYR A 102 -2.47 -9.95 11.93
C TYR A 102 -3.76 -10.24 12.68
N LEU A 103 -3.88 -11.48 13.16
CA LEU A 103 -4.91 -11.88 14.10
C LEU A 103 -4.46 -11.54 15.51
N LEU A 104 -5.29 -10.78 16.22
CA LEU A 104 -5.12 -10.42 17.62
C LEU A 104 -6.22 -11.08 18.46
N SER A 105 -5.90 -11.51 19.68
CA SER A 105 -6.85 -12.05 20.64
C SER A 105 -6.40 -11.81 22.06
N LYS A 106 -7.33 -11.94 23.04
CA LYS A 106 -6.99 -12.06 24.45
C LYS A 106 -6.45 -13.44 24.79
N SER A 107 -6.80 -14.47 23.99
CA SER A 107 -6.20 -15.81 24.07
C SER A 107 -4.77 -15.77 23.55
N ASP A 108 -3.98 -16.77 23.93
CA ASP A 108 -2.63 -17.05 23.39
C ASP A 108 -2.64 -18.21 22.37
N GLN A 109 -3.84 -18.72 22.02
CA GLN A 109 -4.01 -19.79 21.04
C GLN A 109 -3.50 -19.35 19.67
N GLU A 110 -2.42 -19.95 19.20
CA GLU A 110 -1.83 -19.66 17.91
C GLU A 110 -2.72 -20.18 16.75
N ILE A 111 -2.96 -19.32 15.77
CA ILE A 111 -3.72 -19.63 14.57
C ILE A 111 -2.76 -19.72 13.37
N THR A 112 -2.50 -20.96 12.97
CA THR A 112 -1.73 -21.33 11.77
C THR A 112 -2.64 -21.98 10.74
N LYS A 113 -2.11 -22.45 9.61
CA LYS A 113 -2.90 -23.25 8.65
C LYS A 113 -3.46 -24.54 9.27
N GLU A 114 -2.67 -25.18 10.13
CA GLU A 114 -3.01 -26.42 10.78
C GLU A 114 -4.07 -26.24 11.85
N THR A 115 -4.05 -25.10 12.54
CA THR A 115 -4.99 -24.77 13.63
C THR A 115 -6.13 -23.84 13.21
N ALA A 116 -6.18 -23.43 11.93
CA ALA A 116 -7.20 -22.47 11.45
C ALA A 116 -8.64 -22.93 11.66
N SER A 117 -8.89 -24.25 11.78
CA SER A 117 -10.21 -24.81 12.13
C SER A 117 -10.70 -24.39 13.52
N GLU A 118 -9.81 -23.96 14.43
CA GLU A 118 -10.16 -23.39 15.74
C GLU A 118 -10.96 -22.08 15.64
N LEU A 119 -10.93 -21.43 14.48
CA LEU A 119 -11.76 -20.25 14.19
C LEU A 119 -13.26 -20.62 13.95
N ILE A 120 -13.60 -21.88 13.70
CA ILE A 120 -14.99 -22.32 13.47
C ILE A 120 -15.84 -22.06 14.73
N GLY A 121 -17.00 -21.45 14.54
CA GLY A 121 -17.89 -21.00 15.61
C GLY A 121 -17.45 -19.70 16.30
N LYS A 122 -16.27 -19.19 15.99
CA LYS A 122 -15.74 -17.93 16.54
C LYS A 122 -16.11 -16.74 15.67
N THR A 123 -16.10 -15.56 16.30
CA THR A 123 -16.29 -14.27 15.61
C THR A 123 -14.95 -13.57 15.43
N VAL A 124 -14.64 -13.23 14.19
CA VAL A 124 -13.47 -12.47 13.80
C VAL A 124 -13.92 -11.05 13.35
N GLY A 125 -13.58 -10.04 14.13
CA GLY A 125 -13.75 -8.64 13.75
C GLY A 125 -12.70 -8.27 12.70
N VAL A 126 -13.13 -7.89 11.50
CA VAL A 126 -12.25 -7.63 10.38
C VAL A 126 -12.27 -6.14 10.02
N VAL A 127 -11.14 -5.46 10.18
CA VAL A 127 -11.00 -4.07 9.72
C VAL A 127 -11.11 -4.06 8.20
N GLN A 128 -12.10 -3.33 7.67
CA GLN A 128 -12.38 -3.25 6.23
C GLN A 128 -12.66 -4.62 5.58
N LEU A 129 -13.68 -5.34 6.06
CA LEU A 129 -14.06 -6.70 5.59
C LEU A 129 -14.18 -6.82 4.05
N ASN A 130 -14.58 -5.76 3.34
CA ASN A 130 -14.76 -5.75 1.89
C ASN A 130 -13.52 -5.24 1.12
N SER A 131 -12.40 -5.03 1.81
CA SER A 131 -11.10 -4.69 1.19
C SER A 131 -10.15 -5.91 1.19
N ILE A 132 -8.89 -5.69 0.84
CA ILE A 132 -7.88 -6.75 0.73
C ILE A 132 -7.78 -7.61 1.99
N ALA A 133 -7.91 -7.05 3.19
CA ALA A 133 -7.87 -7.79 4.45
C ALA A 133 -8.93 -8.91 4.48
N GLY A 134 -10.20 -8.52 4.38
CA GLY A 134 -11.31 -9.49 4.45
C GLY A 134 -11.39 -10.40 3.22
N LEU A 135 -11.09 -9.88 2.03
CA LEU A 135 -11.08 -10.68 0.80
C LEU A 135 -10.01 -11.78 0.88
N THR A 136 -8.81 -11.46 1.38
CA THR A 136 -7.73 -12.44 1.54
C THR A 136 -8.06 -13.45 2.64
N LEU A 137 -8.65 -13.02 3.77
CA LEU A 137 -9.09 -13.94 4.81
C LEU A 137 -10.12 -14.95 4.25
N LYS A 138 -11.14 -14.46 3.54
CA LYS A 138 -12.14 -15.32 2.88
C LYS A 138 -11.51 -16.30 1.89
N ALA A 139 -10.55 -15.83 1.08
CA ALA A 139 -9.83 -16.69 0.15
C ALA A 139 -8.97 -17.76 0.86
N SER A 140 -8.31 -17.39 1.97
CA SER A 140 -7.54 -18.33 2.79
C SER A 140 -8.42 -19.38 3.45
N LEU A 141 -9.53 -18.98 4.08
CA LEU A 141 -10.49 -19.91 4.69
C LEU A 141 -11.07 -20.88 3.64
N LYS A 142 -11.44 -20.37 2.46
CA LYS A 142 -11.92 -21.21 1.35
C LYS A 142 -10.87 -22.23 0.90
N ALA A 143 -9.61 -21.80 0.77
CA ALA A 143 -8.51 -22.69 0.37
C ALA A 143 -8.24 -23.80 1.40
N LEU A 144 -8.52 -23.53 2.68
CA LEU A 144 -8.43 -24.49 3.79
C LEU A 144 -9.72 -25.32 4.00
N ASN A 145 -10.72 -25.15 3.13
CA ASN A 145 -12.06 -25.76 3.24
C ASN A 145 -12.77 -25.41 4.57
N ILE A 146 -12.52 -24.23 5.13
CA ILE A 146 -13.17 -23.72 6.33
C ILE A 146 -14.33 -22.82 5.92
N PRO A 147 -15.58 -23.16 6.31
CA PRO A 147 -16.74 -22.35 6.00
C PRO A 147 -16.70 -21.03 6.77
N PHE A 148 -17.16 -19.95 6.13
CA PHE A 148 -17.30 -18.65 6.76
C PHE A 148 -18.68 -18.04 6.50
N ASN A 149 -19.08 -17.14 7.41
CA ASN A 149 -20.34 -16.41 7.40
C ASN A 149 -20.08 -14.93 7.63
N GLU A 150 -20.62 -14.05 6.80
CA GLU A 150 -20.45 -12.60 6.95
C GLU A 150 -21.60 -12.03 7.80
N LEU A 151 -21.26 -11.46 8.96
CA LEU A 151 -22.24 -10.84 9.88
C LEU A 151 -22.61 -9.44 9.37
N THR A 152 -23.30 -9.38 8.24
CA THR A 152 -23.82 -8.17 7.63
C THR A 152 -25.33 -8.26 7.46
N GLY A 153 -26.03 -7.12 7.49
CA GLY A 153 -27.48 -7.10 7.26
C GLY A 153 -28.34 -7.88 8.27
N GLY A 154 -27.82 -8.11 9.50
CA GLY A 154 -28.55 -8.86 10.55
C GLY A 154 -28.35 -10.38 10.48
N ALA A 155 -27.32 -10.87 9.79
CA ALA A 155 -26.98 -12.28 9.78
C ALA A 155 -26.65 -12.81 11.19
N GLU A 156 -27.10 -14.04 11.50
CA GLU A 156 -26.87 -14.69 12.79
C GLU A 156 -25.49 -15.36 12.84
N ILE A 157 -24.96 -15.53 14.06
CA ILE A 157 -23.73 -16.27 14.33
C ILE A 157 -23.98 -17.76 14.08
N LEU A 158 -23.13 -18.38 13.28
CA LEU A 158 -23.18 -19.81 12.97
C LEU A 158 -22.10 -20.57 13.76
N SER A 159 -22.48 -21.66 14.41
CA SER A 159 -21.57 -22.52 15.18
C SER A 159 -20.63 -23.37 14.32
N ASN A 160 -20.93 -23.53 13.03
CA ASN A 160 -20.21 -24.38 12.08
C ASN A 160 -19.43 -23.58 11.03
N ALA A 161 -19.29 -22.27 11.22
CA ALA A 161 -18.55 -21.38 10.31
C ALA A 161 -17.74 -20.34 11.09
N VAL A 162 -16.72 -19.76 10.48
CA VAL A 162 -16.02 -18.56 10.98
C VAL A 162 -16.93 -17.37 10.73
N ASN A 163 -17.29 -16.64 11.77
CA ASN A 163 -18.19 -15.49 11.66
C ASN A 163 -17.37 -14.20 11.47
N LEU A 164 -17.50 -13.56 10.33
CA LEU A 164 -16.74 -12.37 9.95
C LEU A 164 -17.57 -11.11 10.18
N LEU A 165 -17.19 -10.32 11.19
CA LEU A 165 -17.84 -9.06 11.55
C LEU A 165 -17.06 -7.87 10.99
N PRO A 166 -17.65 -6.98 10.15
CA PRO A 166 -16.99 -5.76 9.75
C PRO A 166 -16.82 -4.82 10.95
N ILE A 167 -15.60 -4.39 11.20
CA ILE A 167 -15.28 -3.43 12.27
C ILE A 167 -14.44 -2.28 11.74
N THR A 168 -14.44 -1.17 12.48
CA THR A 168 -13.56 -0.02 12.26
C THR A 168 -12.22 -0.19 12.99
N ALA A 169 -11.24 0.65 12.64
CA ALA A 169 -9.94 0.67 13.32
C ALA A 169 -10.06 0.98 14.85
N THR A 170 -11.05 1.79 15.24
CA THR A 170 -11.29 2.16 16.64
C THR A 170 -11.90 1.03 17.46
N GLU A 171 -12.58 0.10 16.81
CA GLU A 171 -13.25 -1.04 17.45
C GLU A 171 -12.32 -2.24 17.71
N VAL A 172 -11.09 -2.22 17.15
CA VAL A 172 -10.09 -3.27 17.44
C VAL A 172 -9.76 -3.29 18.94
N GLY A 173 -10.08 -4.40 19.60
CA GLY A 173 -9.88 -4.64 21.02
C GLY A 173 -11.00 -4.11 21.94
N THR A 174 -12.00 -3.38 21.41
CA THR A 174 -13.14 -2.84 22.19
C THR A 174 -14.47 -3.48 21.79
N MET A 175 -14.62 -3.93 20.55
CA MET A 175 -15.77 -4.75 20.12
C MET A 175 -15.70 -6.14 20.77
N GLU A 176 -16.83 -6.69 21.16
CA GLU A 176 -16.89 -8.02 21.76
C GLU A 176 -16.84 -9.10 20.66
N VAL A 177 -15.64 -9.59 20.37
CA VAL A 177 -15.35 -10.66 19.41
C VAL A 177 -14.20 -11.53 19.93
N ASP A 178 -14.04 -12.74 19.38
CA ASP A 178 -12.98 -13.67 19.79
C ASP A 178 -11.59 -13.24 19.24
N TYR A 179 -11.57 -12.76 18.00
CA TYR A 179 -10.36 -12.35 17.27
C TYR A 179 -10.58 -11.05 16.52
N TYR A 180 -9.48 -10.33 16.28
CA TYR A 180 -9.46 -9.13 15.44
C TYR A 180 -8.46 -9.32 14.31
N LEU A 181 -8.85 -9.04 13.07
CA LEU A 181 -7.92 -8.94 11.94
C LEU A 181 -7.66 -7.47 11.64
N ALA A 182 -6.42 -7.03 11.87
CA ALA A 182 -6.02 -5.65 11.69
C ALA A 182 -4.64 -5.54 11.00
N PRO A 183 -4.38 -4.46 10.23
CA PRO A 183 -3.07 -4.23 9.66
C PRO A 183 -2.07 -3.72 10.71
N SER A 184 -0.77 -4.07 10.58
CA SER A 184 0.29 -3.32 11.24
C SER A 184 0.45 -1.96 10.50
N PRO A 185 0.63 -0.83 11.23
CA PRO A 185 0.93 -0.70 12.67
C PRO A 185 -0.29 -0.65 13.59
N LEU A 186 -1.52 -0.57 13.08
CA LEU A 186 -2.72 -0.52 13.94
C LEU A 186 -2.77 -1.71 14.91
N ALA A 187 -2.44 -2.91 14.42
CA ALA A 187 -2.37 -4.12 15.25
C ALA A 187 -1.40 -3.95 16.41
N ASP A 188 -0.21 -3.38 16.16
CA ASP A 188 0.82 -3.15 17.20
C ASP A 188 0.35 -2.17 18.27
N VAL A 189 -0.27 -1.07 17.85
CA VAL A 189 -0.84 -0.06 18.76
C VAL A 189 -1.91 -0.67 19.66
N ARG A 190 -2.85 -1.40 19.07
CA ARG A 190 -3.99 -1.98 19.79
C ARG A 190 -3.56 -3.15 20.68
N ALA A 191 -2.66 -4.00 20.21
CA ALA A 191 -2.11 -5.09 21.00
C ALA A 191 -1.45 -4.56 22.29
N LYS A 192 -0.60 -3.53 22.16
CA LYS A 192 0.07 -2.89 23.30
C LYS A 192 -0.91 -2.19 24.24
N ALA A 193 -1.85 -1.41 23.70
CA ALA A 193 -2.76 -0.60 24.51
C ALA A 193 -3.80 -1.44 25.28
N LEU A 194 -4.21 -2.59 24.73
CA LEU A 194 -5.33 -3.40 25.23
C LEU A 194 -4.91 -4.82 25.65
N ASN A 195 -3.59 -5.05 25.75
CA ASN A 195 -2.99 -6.32 26.15
C ASN A 195 -3.53 -7.50 25.33
N LEU A 196 -3.51 -7.36 23.99
CA LEU A 196 -3.86 -8.42 23.07
C LEU A 196 -2.61 -9.15 22.57
N ASN A 197 -2.73 -10.44 22.32
CA ASN A 197 -1.68 -11.27 21.77
C ASN A 197 -1.75 -11.26 20.22
N PHE A 198 -0.60 -11.25 19.56
CA PHE A 198 -0.50 -11.61 18.16
C PHE A 198 -0.58 -13.13 18.06
N VAL A 199 -1.71 -13.65 17.60
CA VAL A 199 -1.99 -15.09 17.56
C VAL A 199 -1.94 -15.69 16.15
N GLY A 200 -1.75 -14.86 15.14
CA GLY A 200 -1.60 -15.35 13.76
C GLY A 200 -1.32 -14.23 12.78
N SER A 201 -0.90 -14.63 11.59
CA SER A 201 -0.66 -13.73 10.47
C SER A 201 -1.47 -14.19 9.27
N LEU A 202 -2.18 -13.26 8.63
CA LEU A 202 -2.91 -13.58 7.40
C LEU A 202 -1.96 -14.05 6.28
N LYS A 203 -0.73 -13.54 6.28
CA LYS A 203 0.33 -14.01 5.39
C LYS A 203 0.53 -15.53 5.53
N ASN A 204 0.68 -16.04 6.75
CA ASN A 204 0.88 -17.46 7.00
C ASN A 204 -0.34 -18.30 6.65
N LEU A 205 -1.56 -17.80 6.89
CA LEU A 205 -2.80 -18.49 6.49
C LEU A 205 -2.95 -18.57 4.96
N TYR A 206 -2.52 -17.54 4.23
CA TYR A 206 -2.58 -17.51 2.77
C TYR A 206 -1.47 -18.36 2.14
N GLY A 207 -0.21 -18.12 2.52
CA GLY A 207 0.97 -18.78 2.01
C GLY A 207 2.24 -18.12 2.52
N GLU A 208 3.31 -18.88 2.73
CA GLU A 208 4.56 -18.41 3.36
C GLU A 208 5.17 -17.17 2.68
N SER A 209 5.07 -17.08 1.36
CA SER A 209 5.54 -15.91 0.59
C SER A 209 4.65 -14.67 0.75
N GLY A 210 3.50 -14.79 1.43
CA GLY A 210 2.52 -13.73 1.54
C GLY A 210 1.64 -13.59 0.30
N PHE A 211 1.02 -12.43 0.15
CA PHE A 211 0.12 -12.12 -0.95
C PHE A 211 0.31 -10.68 -1.42
N PRO A 212 0.10 -10.39 -2.71
CA PRO A 212 0.16 -9.02 -3.22
C PRO A 212 -0.90 -8.15 -2.53
N GLN A 213 -0.48 -7.11 -1.81
CA GLN A 213 -1.41 -6.24 -1.08
C GLN A 213 -1.47 -4.85 -1.66
N ALA A 214 -0.32 -4.17 -1.77
CA ALA A 214 -0.22 -2.87 -2.40
C ALA A 214 0.73 -2.92 -3.59
N VAL A 215 0.33 -2.27 -4.67
CA VAL A 215 1.10 -2.17 -5.91
C VAL A 215 1.51 -0.74 -6.17
N ILE A 216 2.65 -0.56 -6.83
CA ILE A 216 3.08 0.74 -7.34
C ILE A 216 2.74 0.83 -8.83
N VAL A 217 2.10 1.93 -9.19
CA VAL A 217 1.74 2.24 -10.58
C VAL A 217 2.38 3.57 -10.98
N CYS A 218 2.68 3.70 -12.27
CA CYS A 218 3.28 4.90 -12.85
C CYS A 218 2.53 5.29 -14.11
N LYS A 219 2.35 6.59 -14.35
CA LYS A 219 1.81 7.08 -15.62
C LYS A 219 2.64 6.57 -16.80
N SER A 220 1.96 6.10 -17.83
CA SER A 220 2.58 5.64 -19.07
C SER A 220 3.43 6.74 -19.71
N GLU A 221 3.00 7.99 -19.64
CA GLU A 221 3.72 9.16 -20.11
C GLU A 221 5.09 9.33 -19.42
N LEU A 222 5.13 9.26 -18.07
CA LEU A 222 6.37 9.39 -17.31
C LEU A 222 7.36 8.25 -17.64
N LEU A 223 6.87 7.03 -17.84
CA LEU A 223 7.70 5.89 -18.27
C LEU A 223 8.36 6.14 -19.63
N ASN A 224 7.69 6.87 -20.52
CA ASN A 224 8.20 7.18 -21.85
C ASN A 224 9.13 8.41 -21.86
N THR A 225 8.89 9.37 -20.97
CA THR A 225 9.63 10.66 -20.98
C THR A 225 10.77 10.70 -19.96
N ASN A 226 10.64 10.03 -18.81
CA ASN A 226 11.63 10.06 -17.73
C ASN A 226 11.78 8.74 -16.98
N LEU A 227 12.05 7.65 -17.70
CA LEU A 227 12.27 6.32 -17.11
C LEU A 227 13.42 6.33 -16.08
N THR A 228 14.41 7.18 -16.24
CA THR A 228 15.56 7.28 -15.31
C THR A 228 15.10 7.70 -13.92
N ALA A 229 14.20 8.65 -13.81
CA ALA A 229 13.63 9.04 -12.52
C ALA A 229 12.81 7.89 -11.91
N VAL A 230 11.97 7.22 -12.69
CA VAL A 230 11.21 6.07 -12.19
C VAL A 230 12.14 5.01 -11.61
N LYS A 231 13.24 4.68 -12.31
CA LYS A 231 14.24 3.71 -11.82
C LYS A 231 14.89 4.15 -10.51
N LYS A 232 15.28 5.43 -10.38
CA LYS A 232 15.84 5.96 -9.12
C LYS A 232 14.88 5.75 -7.95
N LEU A 233 13.60 6.06 -8.11
CA LEU A 233 12.61 5.82 -7.06
C LEU A 233 12.50 4.33 -6.70
N ILE A 234 12.44 3.46 -7.71
CA ILE A 234 12.35 2.01 -7.47
C ILE A 234 13.60 1.48 -6.76
N ASP A 235 14.80 1.97 -7.07
CA ASP A 235 16.03 1.54 -6.40
C ASP A 235 16.08 1.96 -4.92
N GLU A 236 15.51 3.14 -4.57
CA GLU A 236 15.34 3.53 -3.17
C GLU A 236 14.35 2.62 -2.44
N ILE A 237 13.22 2.26 -3.08
CA ILE A 237 12.21 1.36 -2.51
C ILE A 237 12.79 -0.06 -2.30
N LYS A 238 13.57 -0.59 -3.25
CA LYS A 238 14.20 -1.93 -3.12
C LYS A 238 15.09 -2.08 -1.90
N THR A 239 15.69 -0.99 -1.46
CA THR A 239 16.68 -0.98 -0.37
C THR A 239 16.18 -0.34 0.92
N VAL A 240 14.88 -0.02 0.99
CA VAL A 240 14.29 0.70 2.13
C VAL A 240 14.38 -0.08 3.46
N ASN A 241 14.24 -1.40 3.46
CA ASN A 241 14.28 -2.18 4.69
C ASN A 241 15.60 -2.00 5.46
N SER A 242 16.74 -2.19 4.79
CA SER A 242 18.05 -1.97 5.42
C SER A 242 18.28 -0.51 5.81
N TYR A 243 17.65 0.45 5.13
CA TYR A 243 17.66 1.84 5.54
C TYR A 243 16.87 2.07 6.82
N LEU A 244 15.65 1.53 6.92
CA LEU A 244 14.79 1.66 8.10
C LEU A 244 15.37 0.98 9.35
N GLU A 245 16.06 -0.17 9.20
CA GLU A 245 16.74 -0.87 10.29
C GLU A 245 17.84 -0.02 10.94
N ASN A 246 18.50 0.84 10.17
CA ASN A 246 19.61 1.67 10.60
C ASN A 246 19.22 3.13 10.94
N ARG A 247 17.95 3.50 10.75
CA ARG A 247 17.44 4.85 10.99
C ARG A 247 16.84 4.97 12.39
N GLN A 248 16.95 6.15 12.99
CA GLN A 248 16.25 6.43 14.23
C GLN A 248 14.72 6.50 14.00
N ILE A 249 13.95 5.89 14.89
CA ILE A 249 12.47 5.88 14.81
C ILE A 249 11.90 7.31 14.73
N LEU A 250 12.50 8.26 15.45
CA LEU A 250 12.07 9.66 15.43
C LEU A 250 12.24 10.29 14.05
N ASP A 251 13.34 9.99 13.35
CA ASP A 251 13.61 10.52 12.02
C ASP A 251 12.66 9.93 11.00
N ILE A 252 12.38 8.61 11.07
CA ILE A 252 11.38 7.96 10.20
C ILE A 252 10.01 8.63 10.36
N CYS A 253 9.59 8.85 11.61
CA CYS A 253 8.32 9.53 11.88
C CYS A 253 8.32 10.99 11.39
N ALA A 254 9.43 11.72 11.51
CA ALA A 254 9.56 13.08 11.02
C ALA A 254 9.44 13.12 9.48
N THR A 255 10.19 12.28 8.78
CA THR A 255 10.11 12.18 7.30
C THR A 255 8.69 11.91 6.81
N ILE A 256 7.94 10.98 7.45
CA ILE A 256 6.55 10.72 7.09
C ILE A 256 5.67 11.95 7.37
N ASN A 257 5.83 12.60 8.53
CA ASN A 257 5.01 13.76 8.92
C ASN A 257 5.24 14.97 8.01
N ASP A 258 6.46 15.18 7.54
CA ASP A 258 6.81 16.30 6.64
C ASP A 258 6.14 16.15 5.26
N ASN A 259 5.76 14.92 4.89
CA ASN A 259 5.09 14.59 3.63
C ASN A 259 3.60 14.22 3.81
N LEU A 260 3.06 14.37 5.03
CA LEU A 260 1.70 13.98 5.36
C LEU A 260 0.68 15.05 4.92
N GLU A 261 -0.44 14.61 4.35
CA GLU A 261 -1.57 15.46 4.01
C GLU A 261 -2.03 16.29 5.22
N ARG A 262 -2.24 17.58 4.99
CA ARG A 262 -2.60 18.51 6.07
C ARG A 262 -3.91 18.09 6.76
N GLY A 263 -3.83 17.87 8.07
CA GLY A 263 -4.96 17.49 8.90
C GLY A 263 -5.16 15.99 9.07
N LEU A 264 -4.38 15.16 8.37
CA LEU A 264 -4.34 13.73 8.60
C LEU A 264 -3.56 13.43 9.89
N THR A 265 -4.08 12.51 10.71
CA THR A 265 -3.36 12.00 11.88
C THR A 265 -2.53 10.80 11.44
N PRO A 266 -1.19 10.84 11.61
CA PRO A 266 -0.32 9.76 11.14
C PRO A 266 -0.58 8.45 11.89
N GLN A 267 -0.57 7.33 11.17
CA GLN A 267 -0.64 5.99 11.77
C GLN A 267 0.61 5.68 12.57
N PHE A 268 1.77 6.19 12.12
CA PHE A 268 3.05 6.02 12.80
C PHE A 268 3.40 7.25 13.64
N ASN A 269 3.89 7.01 14.84
CA ASN A 269 4.49 8.01 15.72
C ASN A 269 5.55 7.36 16.61
N LYS A 270 6.32 8.16 17.32
CA LYS A 270 7.42 7.69 18.20
C LYS A 270 7.02 6.69 19.29
N ASN A 271 5.72 6.59 19.61
CA ASN A 271 5.23 5.70 20.67
C ASN A 271 4.77 4.34 20.15
N ASN A 272 4.50 4.25 18.84
CA ASN A 272 3.93 3.04 18.24
C ASN A 272 4.81 2.43 17.15
N LEU A 273 5.66 3.20 16.46
CA LEU A 273 6.61 2.66 15.50
C LEU A 273 7.77 1.98 16.27
N THR A 274 8.01 0.73 15.94
CA THR A 274 9.11 -0.08 16.45
C THR A 274 9.74 -0.85 15.30
N LEU A 275 10.95 -1.37 15.46
CA LEU A 275 11.56 -2.24 14.45
C LEU A 275 10.66 -3.44 14.12
N GLN A 276 9.98 -4.01 15.11
CA GLN A 276 9.04 -5.10 14.94
C GLN A 276 7.80 -4.68 14.13
N ALA A 277 7.27 -3.46 14.33
CA ALA A 277 6.17 -2.92 13.53
C ALA A 277 6.60 -2.66 12.07
N ILE A 278 7.86 -2.23 11.85
CA ILE A 278 8.44 -2.09 10.51
C ILE A 278 8.52 -3.46 9.83
N GLU A 279 9.05 -4.47 10.49
CA GLU A 279 9.11 -5.84 9.99
C GLU A 279 7.72 -6.39 9.65
N ARG A 280 6.74 -6.19 10.55
CA ARG A 280 5.34 -6.57 10.35
C ARG A 280 4.66 -5.82 9.21
N SER A 281 5.20 -4.69 8.77
CA SER A 281 4.67 -3.96 7.62
C SER A 281 4.88 -4.71 6.30
N SER A 282 5.69 -5.77 6.29
CA SER A 282 5.92 -6.69 5.15
C SER A 282 6.26 -5.96 3.86
N ILE A 283 7.12 -4.95 3.95
CA ILE A 283 7.59 -4.16 2.80
C ILE A 283 8.64 -5.00 2.06
N ASN A 284 8.42 -5.20 0.78
CA ASN A 284 9.39 -5.86 -0.11
C ASN A 284 8.99 -5.58 -1.56
N PHE A 285 9.77 -4.77 -2.28
CA PHE A 285 9.50 -4.53 -3.69
C PHE A 285 9.84 -5.76 -4.54
N ILE A 286 8.85 -6.26 -5.27
CA ILE A 286 9.05 -7.28 -6.30
C ILE A 286 8.49 -6.74 -7.62
N SER A 287 9.35 -6.69 -8.64
CA SER A 287 8.98 -6.26 -9.98
C SER A 287 7.82 -7.08 -10.53
N ILE A 288 6.87 -6.43 -11.22
CA ILE A 288 5.76 -7.16 -11.84
C ILE A 288 6.23 -8.08 -12.95
N LYS A 289 7.37 -7.80 -13.58
CA LYS A 289 8.02 -8.68 -14.54
C LYS A 289 8.24 -10.08 -13.94
N ASP A 290 8.67 -10.13 -12.67
CA ASP A 290 9.00 -11.39 -11.98
C ASP A 290 7.82 -11.94 -11.16
N HIS A 291 6.78 -11.11 -10.91
CA HIS A 291 5.69 -11.45 -9.96
C HIS A 291 4.31 -11.55 -10.60
N ARG A 292 4.20 -11.40 -11.91
CA ARG A 292 2.93 -11.38 -12.64
C ARG A 292 2.07 -12.61 -12.35
N ALA A 293 2.65 -13.81 -12.41
CA ALA A 293 1.89 -15.04 -12.20
C ALA A 293 1.27 -15.09 -10.78
N VAL A 294 2.00 -14.63 -9.77
CA VAL A 294 1.50 -14.56 -8.37
C VAL A 294 0.37 -13.54 -8.24
N VAL A 295 0.47 -12.41 -8.93
CA VAL A 295 -0.58 -11.39 -8.96
C VAL A 295 -1.84 -11.94 -9.65
N ASP A 296 -1.71 -12.58 -10.81
CA ASP A 296 -2.84 -13.15 -11.54
C ASP A 296 -3.53 -14.27 -10.73
N GLU A 297 -2.74 -15.13 -10.06
CA GLU A 297 -3.27 -16.17 -9.18
C GLU A 297 -4.02 -15.58 -7.98
N PHE A 298 -3.47 -14.52 -7.36
CA PHE A 298 -4.12 -13.83 -6.24
C PHE A 298 -5.47 -13.24 -6.65
N ILE A 299 -5.52 -12.54 -7.79
CA ILE A 299 -6.77 -11.99 -8.33
C ILE A 299 -7.81 -13.10 -8.57
N THR A 300 -7.37 -14.24 -9.12
CA THR A 300 -8.25 -15.41 -9.33
C THR A 300 -8.82 -15.95 -8.02
N LYS A 301 -8.01 -16.06 -6.97
CA LYS A 301 -8.46 -16.51 -5.63
C LYS A 301 -9.46 -15.52 -5.02
N ILE A 302 -9.22 -14.22 -5.14
CA ILE A 302 -10.15 -13.18 -4.66
C ILE A 302 -11.49 -13.26 -5.42
N LYS A 303 -11.48 -13.39 -6.74
CA LYS A 303 -12.71 -13.59 -7.55
C LYS A 303 -13.49 -14.83 -7.11
N GLY A 304 -12.78 -15.87 -6.69
CA GLY A 304 -13.40 -17.10 -6.17
C GLY A 304 -14.25 -16.88 -4.91
N VAL A 305 -14.06 -15.83 -4.15
CA VAL A 305 -14.84 -15.50 -2.93
C VAL A 305 -15.68 -14.23 -3.07
N ALA A 306 -15.32 -13.35 -4.00
CA ALA A 306 -16.03 -12.09 -4.22
C ALA A 306 -15.85 -11.65 -5.69
N LEU A 307 -16.66 -12.20 -6.59
CA LEU A 307 -16.53 -12.06 -8.05
C LEU A 307 -16.38 -10.60 -8.52
N ASN A 308 -17.11 -9.70 -7.88
CA ASN A 308 -17.11 -8.27 -8.25
C ASN A 308 -16.09 -7.41 -7.49
N ALA A 309 -15.25 -8.00 -6.62
CA ALA A 309 -14.30 -7.24 -5.81
C ALA A 309 -13.05 -6.81 -6.61
N VAL A 310 -12.70 -7.55 -7.64
CA VAL A 310 -11.54 -7.31 -8.52
C VAL A 310 -11.87 -7.65 -9.97
N ASN A 311 -11.09 -7.08 -10.91
CA ASN A 311 -11.07 -7.46 -12.32
C ASN A 311 -9.76 -8.18 -12.64
N ASP A 312 -9.73 -9.04 -13.66
CA ASP A 312 -8.47 -9.57 -14.19
C ASP A 312 -7.67 -8.41 -14.79
N PHE A 313 -6.37 -8.38 -14.57
CA PHE A 313 -5.51 -7.38 -15.17
C PHE A 313 -5.30 -7.67 -16.66
N LEU A 314 -5.42 -6.65 -17.48
CA LEU A 314 -5.05 -6.74 -18.90
C LEU A 314 -3.52 -6.79 -19.04
N SER A 315 -3.05 -7.51 -20.05
CA SER A 315 -1.61 -7.72 -20.25
C SER A 315 -0.84 -6.43 -20.49
N ASP A 316 -1.46 -5.41 -21.03
CA ASP A 316 -0.88 -4.09 -21.28
C ASP A 316 -0.81 -3.21 -20.03
N PHE A 317 -1.47 -3.59 -18.94
CA PHE A 317 -1.34 -2.89 -17.65
C PHE A 317 -0.02 -3.20 -16.93
N TYR A 318 0.66 -4.28 -17.26
CA TYR A 318 1.93 -4.67 -16.67
C TYR A 318 3.11 -4.00 -17.37
N TYR A 319 4.05 -3.44 -16.59
CA TYR A 319 5.33 -2.96 -17.10
C TYR A 319 6.37 -4.10 -17.01
N LEU A 320 6.60 -4.78 -18.11
CA LEU A 320 7.42 -6.02 -18.15
C LEU A 320 8.90 -5.78 -18.52
N PHE A 321 9.38 -4.54 -18.41
CA PHE A 321 10.78 -4.19 -18.64
C PHE A 321 11.57 -4.11 -17.33
N ASP A 322 12.90 -4.10 -17.42
CA ASP A 322 13.79 -3.99 -16.26
C ASP A 322 13.72 -2.59 -15.65
N LEU A 323 13.44 -2.56 -14.35
CA LEU A 323 13.43 -1.35 -13.52
C LEU A 323 14.66 -1.31 -12.65
#